data_72fae9b8e4ac62cc14e044c3c7232342
#
_entry.id   72fae9b8e4ac62cc14e044c3c7232342
#
_cell.length_a   1.000
_cell.length_b   1.000
_cell.length_c   1.000
_cell.angle_alpha   90.00
_cell.angle_beta   90.00
_cell.angle_gamma   90.00
#
_symmetry.space_group_name_H-M   'P 1'
#
loop_
_entity.id
_entity.type
_entity.pdbx_description
1 polymer ?
#
loop_
_entity_poly.entity_id
_entity_poly.type
_entity_poly.pdbx_seq_one_letter_code
_entity_poly.pdbx_strand_id
1 'polypeptide(L)'
;GLPLDIQPLARWKLGRPVTLPEGILFVTYPTLRSGRAEDTRLDQILAWTGEEFGGVIAFDESHAMANALGSSSTRGRVKGSEQGMAGLRLQNHLPRARVLYASATGASEIANLGYTARLGLWGPETAFPTHEGFMTEIRAGGVAAMELVARDLKAQGLYLARALSFAGVEYEILEHCLTEAQISIYDAYAEAWAIIHRNLDDALEATRVVDEDSGDTLNRNAKAAALSKFEGTKQRFFAQLL
;
A
#
# COMPACT_ATOMS: atom_id res chain seq x y z
N GLY A 1 -12.89 -20.81 -24.04
CA GLY A 1 -11.84 -19.86 -23.66
C GLY A 1 -10.49 -20.48 -23.95
N LEU A 2 -9.52 -19.67 -24.33
CA LEU A 2 -8.14 -20.11 -24.47
C LEU A 2 -7.65 -20.57 -23.09
N PRO A 3 -7.04 -21.76 -22.94
CA PRO A 3 -6.44 -22.17 -21.69
C PRO A 3 -5.19 -21.31 -21.45
N LEU A 4 -5.31 -20.27 -20.61
CA LEU A 4 -4.17 -19.49 -20.20
C LEU A 4 -3.45 -20.21 -19.05
N ASP A 5 -2.14 -20.37 -19.18
CA ASP A 5 -1.31 -20.87 -18.10
C ASP A 5 -1.13 -19.78 -17.04
N ILE A 6 -1.43 -20.10 -15.79
CA ILE A 6 -1.35 -19.16 -14.65
C ILE A 6 -0.25 -19.67 -13.71
N GLN A 7 0.81 -18.90 -13.56
CA GLN A 7 1.95 -19.31 -12.76
C GLN A 7 2.34 -18.22 -11.75
N PRO A 8 2.64 -18.58 -10.48
CA PRO A 8 3.18 -17.64 -9.53
C PRO A 8 4.65 -17.35 -9.82
N LEU A 9 5.06 -16.08 -9.74
CA LEU A 9 6.47 -15.68 -9.91
C LEU A 9 7.41 -16.42 -8.94
N ALA A 10 6.92 -16.77 -7.77
CA ALA A 10 7.69 -17.54 -6.77
C ALA A 10 8.19 -18.92 -7.26
N ARG A 11 7.60 -19.45 -8.34
CA ARG A 11 8.06 -20.69 -8.99
C ARG A 11 9.51 -20.58 -9.47
N TRP A 12 9.91 -19.40 -9.92
CA TRP A 12 11.29 -19.15 -10.37
C TRP A 12 12.10 -18.49 -9.26
N LYS A 13 13.28 -19.00 -9.03
CA LYS A 13 14.21 -18.39 -8.05
C LYS A 13 14.60 -16.99 -8.54
N LEU A 14 14.86 -16.08 -7.61
CA LEU A 14 15.40 -14.76 -7.91
C LEU A 14 16.69 -14.88 -8.77
N GLY A 15 16.85 -14.01 -9.76
CA GLY A 15 17.97 -14.06 -10.70
C GLY A 15 17.88 -15.17 -11.77
N ARG A 16 16.79 -15.94 -11.81
CA ARG A 16 16.56 -16.94 -12.85
C ARG A 16 15.48 -16.45 -13.82
N PRO A 17 15.65 -16.69 -15.13
CA PRO A 17 14.65 -16.27 -16.11
C PRO A 17 13.31 -16.96 -15.88
N VAL A 18 12.23 -16.22 -16.12
CA VAL A 18 10.88 -16.77 -16.18
C VAL A 18 10.73 -17.49 -17.53
N THR A 19 10.39 -18.78 -17.49
CA THR A 19 10.29 -19.61 -18.68
C THR A 19 8.84 -19.85 -19.12
N LEU A 20 7.90 -19.02 -18.66
CA LEU A 20 6.52 -19.02 -19.12
C LEU A 20 6.45 -18.38 -20.52
N PRO A 21 6.12 -19.13 -21.59
CA PRO A 21 6.13 -18.58 -22.96
C PRO A 21 5.00 -17.57 -23.19
N GLU A 22 3.81 -17.88 -22.68
CA GLU A 22 2.66 -17.00 -22.63
C GLU A 22 1.74 -17.40 -21.46
N GLY A 23 0.92 -16.47 -20.97
CA GLY A 23 -0.01 -16.74 -19.88
C GLY A 23 -0.12 -15.60 -18.90
N ILE A 24 -0.47 -15.93 -17.66
CA ILE A 24 -0.62 -14.99 -16.56
C ILE A 24 0.45 -15.27 -15.50
N LEU A 25 1.27 -14.26 -15.24
CA LEU A 25 2.24 -14.29 -14.15
C LEU A 25 1.62 -13.65 -12.92
N PHE A 26 1.33 -14.46 -11.90
CA PHE A 26 0.79 -13.98 -10.63
C PHE A 26 1.91 -13.55 -9.68
N VAL A 27 1.79 -12.34 -9.13
CA VAL A 27 2.80 -11.75 -8.25
C VAL A 27 2.11 -11.05 -7.07
N THR A 28 2.52 -11.36 -5.85
CA THR A 28 2.06 -10.57 -4.69
C THR A 28 2.86 -9.27 -4.54
N TYR A 29 2.26 -8.23 -3.97
CA TYR A 29 2.97 -6.96 -3.71
C TYR A 29 4.25 -7.12 -2.88
N PRO A 30 4.27 -7.92 -1.80
CA PRO A 30 5.52 -8.20 -1.09
C PRO A 30 6.59 -8.86 -1.98
N THR A 31 6.20 -9.76 -2.88
CA THR A 31 7.13 -10.36 -3.85
C THR A 31 7.63 -9.32 -4.85
N LEU A 32 6.75 -8.51 -5.43
CA LEU A 32 7.11 -7.49 -6.42
C LEU A 32 8.19 -6.52 -5.90
N ARG A 33 8.09 -6.09 -4.63
CA ARG A 33 9.06 -5.19 -4.00
C ARG A 33 10.36 -5.88 -3.55
N SER A 34 10.42 -7.20 -3.57
CA SER A 34 11.55 -7.95 -3.03
C SER A 34 12.70 -8.02 -4.02
N GLY A 35 13.91 -8.15 -3.48
CA GLY A 35 15.14 -8.30 -4.25
C GLY A 35 16.34 -7.77 -3.50
N ARG A 36 17.51 -7.87 -4.15
CA ARG A 36 18.78 -7.30 -3.71
C ARG A 36 19.17 -6.19 -4.70
N ALA A 37 20.20 -5.42 -4.36
CA ALA A 37 20.63 -4.28 -5.19
C ALA A 37 20.88 -4.64 -6.66
N GLU A 38 21.37 -5.84 -6.93
CA GLU A 38 21.75 -6.32 -8.27
C GLU A 38 20.69 -7.19 -8.94
N ASP A 39 19.74 -7.76 -8.18
CA ASP A 39 18.67 -8.61 -8.69
C ASP A 39 17.37 -8.32 -7.95
N THR A 40 16.39 -7.80 -8.66
CA THR A 40 15.06 -7.60 -8.11
C THR A 40 14.02 -8.47 -8.81
N ARG A 41 12.89 -8.71 -8.14
CA ARG A 41 11.74 -9.38 -8.77
C ARG A 41 11.17 -8.53 -9.90
N LEU A 42 11.27 -7.22 -9.80
CA LEU A 42 10.90 -6.31 -10.86
C LEU A 42 11.74 -6.55 -12.11
N ASP A 43 13.07 -6.61 -11.99
CA ASP A 43 13.97 -6.87 -13.13
C ASP A 43 13.67 -8.23 -13.78
N GLN A 44 13.34 -9.24 -12.96
CA GLN A 44 12.94 -10.55 -13.45
C GLN A 44 11.66 -10.50 -14.30
N ILE A 45 10.68 -9.70 -13.88
CA ILE A 45 9.44 -9.47 -14.63
C ILE A 45 9.74 -8.72 -15.94
N LEU A 46 10.54 -7.64 -15.86
CA LEU A 46 10.88 -6.83 -17.01
C LEU A 46 11.67 -7.63 -18.05
N ALA A 47 12.57 -8.51 -17.60
CA ALA A 47 13.28 -9.41 -18.50
C ALA A 47 12.37 -10.43 -19.19
N TRP A 48 11.30 -10.86 -18.52
CA TRP A 48 10.31 -11.77 -19.10
C TRP A 48 9.37 -11.08 -20.08
N THR A 49 8.87 -9.89 -19.72
CA THR A 49 7.92 -9.16 -20.56
C THR A 49 8.58 -8.51 -21.78
N GLY A 50 9.83 -8.05 -21.63
CA GLY A 50 10.50 -7.22 -22.61
C GLY A 50 9.95 -5.78 -22.66
N GLU A 51 10.70 -4.87 -23.29
CA GLU A 51 10.40 -3.43 -23.34
C GLU A 51 9.13 -3.10 -24.14
N GLU A 52 8.84 -3.91 -25.17
CA GLU A 52 7.71 -3.71 -26.07
C GLU A 52 6.40 -4.35 -25.58
N PHE A 53 6.34 -4.76 -24.32
CA PHE A 53 5.19 -5.45 -23.75
C PHE A 53 3.89 -4.64 -23.89
N GLY A 54 2.97 -5.13 -24.71
CA GLY A 54 1.64 -4.57 -24.96
C GLY A 54 0.51 -5.32 -24.24
N GLY A 55 0.84 -6.18 -23.29
CA GLY A 55 -0.14 -6.95 -22.51
C GLY A 55 -0.86 -6.13 -21.46
N VAL A 56 -1.36 -6.80 -20.43
CA VAL A 56 -2.13 -6.20 -19.32
C VAL A 56 -1.39 -6.37 -18.01
N ILE A 57 -1.30 -5.30 -17.24
CA ILE A 57 -0.92 -5.30 -15.83
C ILE A 57 -2.19 -5.08 -15.02
N ALA A 58 -2.61 -6.08 -14.24
CA ALA A 58 -3.76 -5.97 -13.36
C ALA A 58 -3.29 -5.87 -11.90
N PHE A 59 -3.57 -4.74 -11.27
CA PHE A 59 -3.35 -4.52 -9.84
C PHE A 59 -4.64 -4.81 -9.09
N ASP A 60 -4.75 -6.01 -8.57
CA ASP A 60 -5.84 -6.39 -7.66
C ASP A 60 -5.55 -5.84 -6.26
N GLU A 61 -6.61 -5.46 -5.55
CA GLU A 61 -6.49 -4.73 -4.29
C GLU A 61 -5.49 -3.56 -4.39
N SER A 62 -5.64 -2.75 -5.44
CA SER A 62 -4.70 -1.69 -5.80
C SER A 62 -4.47 -0.66 -4.69
N HIS A 63 -5.38 -0.56 -3.70
CA HIS A 63 -5.20 0.25 -2.50
C HIS A 63 -3.95 -0.15 -1.68
N ALA A 64 -3.44 -1.38 -1.83
CA ALA A 64 -2.17 -1.80 -1.24
C ALA A 64 -0.97 -0.97 -1.72
N MET A 65 -1.11 -0.25 -2.84
CA MET A 65 -0.11 0.69 -3.37
C MET A 65 -0.31 2.13 -2.86
N ALA A 66 -1.20 2.36 -1.91
CA ALA A 66 -1.40 3.67 -1.31
C ALA A 66 -0.07 4.28 -0.82
N ASN A 67 0.00 5.61 -0.82
CA ASN A 67 1.21 6.38 -0.47
C ASN A 67 2.44 6.09 -1.35
N ALA A 68 2.25 5.65 -2.61
CA ALA A 68 3.34 5.32 -3.53
C ALA A 68 4.35 6.47 -3.72
N LEU A 69 3.87 7.71 -3.78
CA LEU A 69 4.70 8.91 -3.98
C LEU A 69 5.22 9.52 -2.66
N GLY A 70 4.80 8.99 -1.51
CA GLY A 70 5.11 9.58 -0.22
C GLY A 70 4.38 10.91 0.00
N SER A 71 4.77 11.62 1.01
CA SER A 71 4.21 12.95 1.32
C SER A 71 5.32 13.90 1.79
N SER A 72 5.17 15.17 1.48
CA SER A 72 5.96 16.25 2.08
C SER A 72 5.07 16.99 3.07
N SER A 73 5.57 17.22 4.27
CA SER A 73 4.91 18.04 5.29
C SER A 73 5.92 19.00 5.89
N THR A 74 5.44 19.97 6.66
CA THR A 74 6.30 20.87 7.44
C THR A 74 7.22 20.14 8.41
N ARG A 75 6.95 18.85 8.69
CA ARG A 75 7.75 17.98 9.55
C ARG A 75 8.75 17.08 8.82
N GLY A 76 8.90 17.26 7.49
CA GLY A 76 9.83 16.48 6.66
C GLY A 76 9.15 15.67 5.56
N ARG A 77 9.99 15.00 4.76
CA ARG A 77 9.54 14.16 3.64
C ARG A 77 9.37 12.71 4.12
N VAL A 78 8.18 12.17 3.98
CA VAL A 78 7.90 10.75 4.21
C VAL A 78 8.10 10.01 2.88
N LYS A 79 8.98 9.01 2.90
CA LYS A 79 9.23 8.15 1.73
C LYS A 79 7.96 7.41 1.33
N GLY A 80 7.75 7.22 0.04
CA GLY A 80 6.64 6.41 -0.47
C GLY A 80 6.70 4.96 0.00
N SER A 81 5.55 4.28 0.00
CA SER A 81 5.49 2.88 0.36
C SER A 81 6.28 2.04 -0.65
N GLU A 82 7.07 1.09 -0.17
CA GLU A 82 7.91 0.23 -1.02
C GLU A 82 7.06 -0.55 -2.06
N GLN A 83 5.86 -0.97 -1.66
CA GLN A 83 4.91 -1.65 -2.56
C GLN A 83 4.40 -0.71 -3.66
N GLY A 84 4.01 0.50 -3.28
CA GLY A 84 3.54 1.50 -4.22
C GLY A 84 4.64 1.93 -5.20
N MET A 85 5.86 2.14 -4.71
CA MET A 85 7.00 2.46 -5.56
C MET A 85 7.33 1.33 -6.53
N ALA A 86 7.26 0.07 -6.11
CA ALA A 86 7.48 -1.07 -7.01
C ALA A 86 6.41 -1.14 -8.11
N GLY A 87 5.14 -0.93 -7.76
CA GLY A 87 4.06 -0.85 -8.75
C GLY A 87 4.21 0.31 -9.73
N LEU A 88 4.61 1.49 -9.27
CA LEU A 88 4.90 2.63 -10.14
C LEU A 88 6.08 2.35 -11.08
N ARG A 89 7.16 1.76 -10.59
CA ARG A 89 8.31 1.39 -11.42
C ARG A 89 7.89 0.40 -12.50
N LEU A 90 7.11 -0.62 -12.17
CA LEU A 90 6.60 -1.58 -13.16
C LEU A 90 5.83 -0.88 -14.28
N GLN A 91 4.90 0.00 -13.93
CA GLN A 91 4.10 0.76 -14.92
C GLN A 91 4.98 1.66 -15.80
N ASN A 92 5.98 2.32 -15.21
CA ASN A 92 6.84 3.25 -15.92
C ASN A 92 7.80 2.54 -16.89
N HIS A 93 8.28 1.34 -16.56
CA HIS A 93 9.14 0.56 -17.43
C HIS A 93 8.38 -0.12 -18.59
N LEU A 94 7.07 -0.29 -18.47
CA LEU A 94 6.23 -0.92 -19.47
C LEU A 94 5.19 0.07 -20.03
N PRO A 95 5.61 1.09 -20.78
CA PRO A 95 4.73 2.19 -21.20
C PRO A 95 3.61 1.75 -22.15
N ARG A 96 3.78 0.65 -22.88
CA ARG A 96 2.78 0.10 -23.81
C ARG A 96 1.77 -0.83 -23.14
N ALA A 97 2.03 -1.26 -21.91
CA ALA A 97 1.10 -2.10 -21.17
C ALA A 97 -0.21 -1.35 -20.85
N ARG A 98 -1.32 -2.06 -20.96
CA ARG A 98 -2.59 -1.61 -20.44
C ARG A 98 -2.64 -1.87 -18.93
N VAL A 99 -3.08 -0.90 -18.15
CA VAL A 99 -3.09 -1.02 -16.69
C VAL A 99 -4.52 -1.02 -16.19
N LEU A 100 -4.86 -2.02 -15.40
CA LEU A 100 -6.12 -2.14 -14.68
C LEU A 100 -5.86 -2.02 -13.18
N TYR A 101 -6.58 -1.11 -12.52
CA TYR A 101 -6.61 -1.01 -11.07
C TYR A 101 -7.96 -1.53 -10.58
N ALA A 102 -7.94 -2.56 -9.76
CA ALA A 102 -9.13 -3.11 -9.11
C ALA A 102 -9.02 -2.93 -7.60
N SER A 103 -10.09 -2.47 -6.96
CA SER A 103 -10.16 -2.37 -5.50
C SER A 103 -11.61 -2.37 -5.05
N ALA A 104 -11.90 -3.08 -3.98
CA ALA A 104 -13.22 -3.06 -3.33
C ALA A 104 -13.42 -1.76 -2.51
N THR A 105 -12.34 -1.20 -1.98
CA THR A 105 -12.35 0.06 -1.25
C THR A 105 -11.80 1.15 -2.16
N GLY A 106 -12.66 2.06 -2.59
CA GLY A 106 -12.23 3.24 -3.32
C GLY A 106 -11.19 4.03 -2.52
N ALA A 107 -10.48 4.95 -3.17
CA ALA A 107 -9.55 5.81 -2.48
C ALA A 107 -10.30 6.63 -1.42
N SER A 108 -10.13 6.28 -0.16
CA SER A 108 -10.69 7.01 0.97
C SER A 108 -10.06 8.41 1.11
N GLU A 109 -8.85 8.55 0.60
CA GLU A 109 -8.10 9.79 0.54
C GLU A 109 -7.45 9.96 -0.83
N ILE A 110 -7.49 11.16 -1.35
CA ILE A 110 -6.90 11.52 -2.66
C ILE A 110 -5.40 11.23 -2.68
N ALA A 111 -4.71 11.44 -1.56
CA ALA A 111 -3.30 11.14 -1.41
C ALA A 111 -2.95 9.69 -1.76
N ASN A 112 -3.93 8.80 -1.62
CA ASN A 112 -3.76 7.38 -1.92
C ASN A 112 -3.80 7.06 -3.42
N LEU A 113 -4.18 8.02 -4.29
CA LEU A 113 -4.23 7.84 -5.75
C LEU A 113 -2.87 8.00 -6.45
N GLY A 114 -1.79 8.29 -5.72
CA GLY A 114 -0.46 8.51 -6.32
C GLY A 114 0.06 7.34 -7.19
N TYR A 115 -0.48 6.15 -7.04
CA TYR A 115 -0.14 4.99 -7.87
C TYR A 115 -0.89 4.95 -9.22
N THR A 116 -1.94 5.73 -9.40
CA THR A 116 -2.81 5.67 -10.59
C THR A 116 -2.29 6.51 -11.77
N ALA A 117 -1.00 6.46 -12.03
CA ALA A 117 -0.34 7.29 -13.04
C ALA A 117 -0.90 7.10 -14.46
N ARG A 118 -1.60 5.97 -14.73
CA ARG A 118 -2.15 5.65 -16.04
C ARG A 118 -3.60 6.10 -16.27
N LEU A 119 -4.22 6.75 -15.27
CA LEU A 119 -5.57 7.29 -15.44
C LEU A 119 -5.60 8.67 -16.11
N GLY A 120 -4.42 9.28 -16.37
CA GLY A 120 -4.37 10.61 -16.99
C GLY A 120 -4.88 11.75 -16.10
N LEU A 121 -4.82 11.58 -14.79
CA LEU A 121 -5.24 12.60 -13.82
C LEU A 121 -4.24 13.76 -13.73
N TRP A 122 -2.98 13.52 -14.05
CA TRP A 122 -1.88 14.50 -14.13
C TRP A 122 -0.86 14.05 -15.17
N GLY A 123 -0.02 14.96 -15.57
CA GLY A 123 1.06 14.72 -16.54
C GLY A 123 1.01 15.69 -17.71
N PRO A 124 1.92 15.52 -18.68
CA PRO A 124 1.92 16.32 -19.90
C PRO A 124 0.55 16.28 -20.59
N GLU A 125 0.11 17.41 -21.14
CA GLU A 125 -1.17 17.54 -21.85
C GLU A 125 -2.44 17.39 -21.02
N THR A 126 -2.32 17.29 -19.69
CA THR A 126 -3.48 17.32 -18.77
C THR A 126 -3.63 18.71 -18.13
N ALA A 127 -4.79 18.94 -17.48
CA ALA A 127 -5.02 20.17 -16.71
C ALA A 127 -4.03 20.35 -15.54
N PHE A 128 -3.41 19.26 -15.08
CA PHE A 128 -2.47 19.24 -13.96
C PHE A 128 -1.13 18.66 -14.39
N PRO A 129 -0.14 19.47 -14.71
CA PRO A 129 1.17 18.98 -15.18
C PRO A 129 1.88 18.05 -14.20
N THR A 130 1.57 18.19 -12.90
CA THR A 130 2.20 17.40 -11.83
C THR A 130 1.16 16.80 -10.89
N HIS A 131 1.50 15.66 -10.28
CA HIS A 131 0.69 15.06 -9.21
C HIS A 131 0.45 16.01 -8.03
N GLU A 132 1.45 16.80 -7.65
CA GLU A 132 1.33 17.74 -6.53
C GLU A 132 0.32 18.86 -6.83
N GLY A 133 0.34 19.39 -8.06
CA GLY A 133 -0.66 20.35 -8.53
C GLY A 133 -2.07 19.78 -8.50
N PHE A 134 -2.25 18.58 -9.06
CA PHE A 134 -3.53 17.85 -8.98
C PHE A 134 -4.01 17.70 -7.53
N MET A 135 -3.14 17.22 -6.64
CA MET A 135 -3.47 17.02 -5.24
C MET A 135 -3.88 18.31 -4.52
N THR A 136 -3.23 19.42 -4.82
CA THR A 136 -3.51 20.73 -4.22
C THR A 136 -4.90 21.21 -4.61
N GLU A 137 -5.21 21.17 -5.90
CA GLU A 137 -6.50 21.64 -6.42
C GLU A 137 -7.66 20.75 -5.95
N ILE A 138 -7.48 19.43 -5.97
CA ILE A 138 -8.53 18.51 -5.50
C ILE A 138 -8.77 18.65 -3.99
N ARG A 139 -7.73 18.86 -3.19
CA ARG A 139 -7.89 19.13 -1.75
C ARG A 139 -8.63 20.44 -1.51
N ALA A 140 -8.34 21.49 -2.27
CA ALA A 140 -9.02 22.76 -2.19
C ALA A 140 -10.52 22.64 -2.55
N GLY A 141 -10.84 21.85 -3.57
CA GLY A 141 -12.23 21.61 -4.02
C GLY A 141 -12.98 20.54 -3.23
N GLY A 142 -12.30 19.76 -2.39
CA GLY A 142 -12.89 18.76 -1.51
C GLY A 142 -13.68 17.67 -2.24
N VAL A 143 -14.78 17.22 -1.62
CA VAL A 143 -15.62 16.13 -2.15
C VAL A 143 -16.20 16.48 -3.53
N ALA A 144 -16.61 17.72 -3.76
CA ALA A 144 -17.18 18.14 -5.03
C ALA A 144 -16.18 18.00 -6.20
N ALA A 145 -14.91 18.34 -5.99
CA ALA A 145 -13.87 18.14 -6.99
C ALA A 145 -13.62 16.64 -7.26
N MET A 146 -13.64 15.80 -6.23
CA MET A 146 -13.53 14.36 -6.39
C MET A 146 -14.68 13.74 -7.20
N GLU A 147 -15.91 14.20 -6.94
CA GLU A 147 -17.07 13.74 -7.69
C GLU A 147 -17.00 14.15 -9.17
N LEU A 148 -16.52 15.36 -9.47
CA LEU A 148 -16.30 15.81 -10.85
C LEU A 148 -15.29 14.93 -11.56
N VAL A 149 -14.12 14.66 -10.94
CA VAL A 149 -13.10 13.76 -11.50
C VAL A 149 -13.65 12.36 -11.72
N ALA A 150 -14.38 11.82 -10.75
CA ALA A 150 -14.96 10.47 -10.88
C ALA A 150 -16.01 10.41 -12.02
N ARG A 151 -16.82 11.46 -12.18
CA ARG A 151 -17.79 11.58 -13.27
C ARG A 151 -17.10 11.66 -14.63
N ASP A 152 -16.05 12.45 -14.74
CA ASP A 152 -15.31 12.61 -15.99
C ASP A 152 -14.59 11.31 -16.38
N LEU A 153 -13.97 10.63 -15.45
CA LEU A 153 -13.36 9.31 -15.68
C LEU A 153 -14.40 8.25 -16.10
N LYS A 154 -15.62 8.30 -15.51
CA LYS A 154 -16.72 7.43 -15.95
C LYS A 154 -17.17 7.74 -17.36
N ALA A 155 -17.31 9.02 -17.71
CA ALA A 155 -17.70 9.44 -19.06
C ALA A 155 -16.66 9.02 -20.12
N GLN A 156 -15.39 8.98 -19.76
CA GLN A 156 -14.30 8.50 -20.62
C GLN A 156 -14.15 6.97 -20.63
N GLY A 157 -14.93 6.23 -19.82
CA GLY A 157 -14.80 4.78 -19.69
C GLY A 157 -13.55 4.31 -18.93
N LEU A 158 -12.87 5.23 -18.23
CA LEU A 158 -11.65 4.96 -17.46
C LEU A 158 -11.94 4.55 -16.00
N TYR A 159 -13.17 4.74 -15.54
CA TYR A 159 -13.59 4.39 -14.19
C TYR A 159 -14.94 3.68 -14.20
N LEU A 160 -14.99 2.52 -13.57
CA LEU A 160 -16.21 1.79 -13.31
C LEU A 160 -16.37 1.60 -11.80
N ALA A 161 -17.46 2.08 -11.24
CA ALA A 161 -17.84 1.79 -9.86
C ALA A 161 -19.19 1.08 -9.86
N ARG A 162 -19.27 -0.01 -9.12
CA ARG A 162 -20.51 -0.74 -8.87
C ARG A 162 -20.81 -0.70 -7.38
N ALA A 163 -21.90 -0.07 -7.01
CA ALA A 163 -22.42 -0.16 -5.66
C ALA A 163 -23.09 -1.54 -5.48
N LEU A 164 -22.74 -2.21 -4.41
CA LEU A 164 -23.49 -3.40 -3.98
C LEU A 164 -24.73 -2.91 -3.23
N SER A 165 -25.87 -3.52 -3.53
CA SER A 165 -27.08 -3.35 -2.72
C SER A 165 -26.97 -4.29 -1.53
N PHE A 166 -27.14 -3.76 -0.34
CA PHE A 166 -27.27 -4.55 0.90
C PHE A 166 -28.74 -4.85 1.23
N ALA A 167 -29.67 -4.58 0.31
CA ALA A 167 -31.08 -4.91 0.50
C ALA A 167 -31.24 -6.43 0.62
N GLY A 168 -31.85 -6.89 1.71
CA GLY A 168 -32.03 -8.31 2.02
C GLY A 168 -30.80 -8.99 2.64
N VAL A 169 -29.75 -8.23 2.97
CA VAL A 169 -28.63 -8.73 3.78
C VAL A 169 -28.94 -8.45 5.25
N GLU A 170 -29.00 -9.49 6.02
CA GLU A 170 -29.07 -9.42 7.49
C GLU A 170 -27.69 -9.77 8.04
N TYR A 171 -27.26 -9.08 9.08
CA TYR A 171 -26.04 -9.41 9.80
C TYR A 171 -26.33 -9.54 11.28
N GLU A 172 -25.68 -10.50 11.89
CA GLU A 172 -25.76 -10.76 13.32
C GLU A 172 -24.36 -10.59 13.93
N ILE A 173 -24.30 -9.91 15.05
CA ILE A 173 -23.06 -9.82 15.83
C ILE A 173 -23.05 -11.01 16.78
N LEU A 174 -22.12 -11.93 16.54
CA LEU A 174 -21.88 -13.03 17.45
C LEU A 174 -20.87 -12.58 18.52
N GLU A 175 -21.38 -12.38 19.74
CA GLU A 175 -20.52 -12.13 20.89
C GLU A 175 -19.94 -13.43 21.41
N HIS A 176 -18.63 -13.52 21.44
CA HIS A 176 -17.92 -14.64 22.05
C HIS A 176 -17.45 -14.27 23.46
N CYS A 177 -18.06 -14.91 24.45
CA CYS A 177 -17.61 -14.74 25.84
C CYS A 177 -16.32 -15.54 26.06
N LEU A 178 -15.25 -14.85 26.45
CA LEU A 178 -14.00 -15.51 26.80
C LEU A 178 -14.15 -16.36 28.05
N THR A 179 -13.53 -17.52 28.08
CA THR A 179 -13.40 -18.35 29.28
C THR A 179 -12.44 -17.69 30.28
N GLU A 180 -12.54 -18.05 31.56
CA GLU A 180 -11.64 -17.53 32.60
C GLU A 180 -10.16 -17.77 32.26
N ALA A 181 -9.85 -18.92 31.67
CA ALA A 181 -8.50 -19.22 31.21
C ALA A 181 -8.02 -18.28 30.10
N GLN A 182 -8.88 -17.96 29.13
CA GLN A 182 -8.59 -17.02 28.05
C GLN A 182 -8.42 -15.60 28.59
N ILE A 183 -9.28 -15.18 29.55
CA ILE A 183 -9.17 -13.86 30.22
C ILE A 183 -7.83 -13.78 30.94
N SER A 184 -7.45 -14.79 31.71
CA SER A 184 -6.18 -14.82 32.45
C SER A 184 -4.97 -14.71 31.51
N ILE A 185 -4.99 -15.40 30.39
CA ILE A 185 -3.94 -15.31 29.37
C ILE A 185 -3.90 -13.90 28.75
N TYR A 186 -5.06 -13.35 28.40
CA TYR A 186 -5.17 -12.03 27.81
C TYR A 186 -4.62 -10.95 28.76
N ASP A 187 -5.03 -11.00 30.03
CA ASP A 187 -4.60 -10.05 31.06
C ASP A 187 -3.07 -10.12 31.30
N ALA A 188 -2.51 -11.34 31.36
CA ALA A 188 -1.07 -11.52 31.51
C ALA A 188 -0.29 -10.89 30.34
N TYR A 189 -0.76 -11.05 29.12
CA TYR A 189 -0.15 -10.40 27.95
C TYR A 189 -0.39 -8.88 27.94
N ALA A 190 -1.56 -8.41 28.34
CA ALA A 190 -1.84 -6.99 28.44
C ALA A 190 -0.90 -6.31 29.46
N GLU A 191 -0.65 -6.95 30.59
CA GLU A 191 0.30 -6.49 31.60
C GLU A 191 1.74 -6.47 31.07
N ALA A 192 2.17 -7.54 30.39
CA ALA A 192 3.50 -7.60 29.78
C ALA A 192 3.70 -6.46 28.75
N TRP A 193 2.70 -6.20 27.91
CA TRP A 193 2.76 -5.10 26.96
C TRP A 193 2.75 -3.72 27.65
N ALA A 194 2.04 -3.57 28.77
CA ALA A 194 2.07 -2.34 29.55
C ALA A 194 3.45 -2.07 30.17
N ILE A 195 4.15 -3.12 30.61
CA ILE A 195 5.53 -3.04 31.10
C ILE A 195 6.47 -2.62 29.97
N ILE A 196 6.39 -3.28 28.79
CA ILE A 196 7.21 -2.93 27.65
C ILE A 196 6.97 -1.48 27.21
N HIS A 197 5.70 -1.04 27.20
CA HIS A 197 5.36 0.33 26.81
C HIS A 197 5.97 1.37 27.75
N ARG A 198 5.90 1.14 29.06
CA ARG A 198 6.51 2.04 30.07
C ARG A 198 8.02 2.13 29.92
N ASN A 199 8.68 1.00 29.63
CA ASN A 199 10.13 0.96 29.49
C ASN A 199 10.62 1.36 28.08
N LEU A 200 9.70 1.56 27.12
CA LEU A 200 10.06 1.98 25.76
C LEU A 200 10.60 3.42 25.75
N ASP A 201 10.03 4.30 26.54
CA ASP A 201 10.49 5.67 26.65
C ASP A 201 11.89 5.72 27.28
N ASP A 202 12.12 4.96 28.36
CA ASP A 202 13.44 4.83 29.01
C ASP A 202 14.48 4.26 28.05
N ALA A 203 14.10 3.27 27.22
CA ALA A 203 14.99 2.71 26.20
C ALA A 203 15.31 3.71 25.08
N LEU A 204 14.36 4.55 24.70
CA LEU A 204 14.58 5.60 23.70
C LEU A 204 15.48 6.71 24.22
N GLU A 205 15.39 7.04 25.52
CA GLU A 205 16.30 7.96 26.19
C GLU A 205 17.72 7.37 26.29
N ALA A 206 17.84 6.15 26.77
CA ALA A 206 19.14 5.46 26.88
C ALA A 206 19.86 5.29 25.53
N THR A 207 19.12 5.19 24.42
CA THR A 207 19.68 5.15 23.07
C THR A 207 19.95 6.51 22.45
N ARG A 208 19.78 7.60 23.22
CA ARG A 208 19.92 9.00 22.78
C ARG A 208 19.04 9.37 21.57
N VAL A 209 17.91 8.76 21.45
CA VAL A 209 16.89 9.16 20.47
C VAL A 209 16.10 10.37 20.97
N VAL A 210 16.06 10.54 22.31
CA VAL A 210 15.49 11.68 23.04
C VAL A 210 16.58 12.35 23.87
N ASP A 211 16.58 13.67 23.93
CA ASP A 211 17.50 14.44 24.78
C ASP A 211 17.00 14.44 26.23
N GLU A 212 17.87 14.08 27.18
CA GLU A 212 17.56 13.96 28.60
C GLU A 212 17.18 15.30 29.24
N ASP A 213 17.77 16.43 28.76
CA ASP A 213 17.60 17.76 29.38
C ASP A 213 16.41 18.55 28.84
N SER A 214 16.09 18.41 27.54
CA SER A 214 15.03 19.19 26.90
C SER A 214 13.75 18.37 26.62
N GLY A 215 13.79 17.06 26.75
CA GLY A 215 12.71 16.17 26.30
C GLY A 215 12.48 16.22 24.79
N ASP A 216 13.29 16.99 24.06
CA ASP A 216 13.21 17.12 22.62
C ASP A 216 13.90 15.93 21.94
N THR A 217 13.32 15.44 20.89
CA THR A 217 13.86 14.30 20.13
C THR A 217 15.01 14.73 19.25
N LEU A 218 16.20 14.20 19.50
CA LEU A 218 17.35 14.33 18.60
C LEU A 218 17.04 13.73 17.22
N ASN A 219 16.11 12.76 17.18
CA ASN A 219 15.62 12.20 15.93
C ASN A 219 14.12 11.86 16.04
N ARG A 220 13.26 12.87 15.82
CA ARG A 220 11.79 12.74 15.85
C ARG A 220 11.25 11.60 14.98
N ASN A 221 11.90 11.36 13.84
CA ASN A 221 11.48 10.29 12.94
C ASN A 221 11.78 8.89 13.53
N ALA A 222 12.86 8.73 14.26
CA ALA A 222 13.22 7.46 14.90
C ALA A 222 12.26 7.13 16.05
N LYS A 223 11.90 8.11 16.89
CA LYS A 223 10.92 7.92 17.97
C LYS A 223 9.54 7.55 17.40
N ALA A 224 9.04 8.31 16.43
CA ALA A 224 7.75 8.05 15.80
C ALA A 224 7.73 6.67 15.10
N ALA A 225 8.82 6.28 14.44
CA ALA A 225 8.94 4.98 13.79
C ALA A 225 8.98 3.82 14.81
N ALA A 226 9.67 3.99 15.92
CA ALA A 226 9.73 2.99 16.99
C ALA A 226 8.36 2.78 17.64
N LEU A 227 7.67 3.87 18.02
CA LEU A 227 6.33 3.82 18.58
C LEU A 227 5.31 3.21 17.62
N SER A 228 5.33 3.62 16.35
CA SER A 228 4.44 3.07 15.33
C SER A 228 4.66 1.57 15.10
N LYS A 229 5.92 1.12 15.10
CA LYS A 229 6.27 -0.30 15.02
C LYS A 229 5.76 -1.08 16.24
N PHE A 230 5.95 -0.52 17.42
CA PHE A 230 5.49 -1.12 18.67
C PHE A 230 3.98 -1.30 18.67
N GLU A 231 3.21 -0.22 18.41
CA GLU A 231 1.76 -0.26 18.37
C GLU A 231 1.23 -1.22 17.28
N GLY A 232 1.78 -1.20 16.09
CA GLY A 232 1.40 -2.12 15.01
C GLY A 232 1.73 -3.58 15.33
N THR A 233 2.77 -3.85 16.13
CA THR A 233 3.09 -5.22 16.59
C THR A 233 2.13 -5.66 17.69
N LYS A 234 1.83 -4.79 18.66
CA LYS A 234 0.86 -5.03 19.72
C LYS A 234 -0.53 -5.35 19.13
N GLN A 235 -1.02 -4.52 18.21
CA GLN A 235 -2.32 -4.74 17.57
C GLN A 235 -2.41 -6.09 16.85
N ARG A 236 -1.39 -6.44 16.07
CA ARG A 236 -1.34 -7.75 15.38
C ARG A 236 -1.29 -8.92 16.34
N PHE A 237 -0.55 -8.78 17.43
CA PHE A 237 -0.46 -9.80 18.45
C PHE A 237 -1.82 -10.07 19.11
N PHE A 238 -2.52 -9.03 19.56
CA PHE A 238 -3.83 -9.17 20.17
C PHE A 238 -4.91 -9.66 19.18
N ALA A 239 -4.83 -9.28 17.92
CA ALA A 239 -5.73 -9.79 16.87
C ALA A 239 -5.52 -11.28 16.57
N GLN A 240 -4.39 -11.88 16.95
CA GLN A 240 -4.10 -13.30 16.78
C GLN A 240 -4.39 -14.13 18.02
N LEU A 241 -4.58 -13.48 19.17
CA LEU A 241 -4.91 -14.13 20.45
C LEU A 241 -6.41 -14.46 20.58
N LEU A 242 -7.26 -13.75 19.87
CA LEU A 242 -8.72 -13.91 19.79
C LEU A 242 -9.10 -14.81 18.63
#